data_a5adefcd0e4afec02c0e618c64e0d8a2
#
_entry.id   a5adefcd0e4afec02c0e618c64e0d8a2
#
_cell.length_a   1.000
_cell.length_b   1.000
_cell.length_c   1.000
_cell.angle_alpha   90.00
_cell.angle_beta   90.00
_cell.angle_gamma   90.00
#
_symmetry.space_group_name_H-M   'P 1'
#
loop_
_entity.id
_entity.type
_entity.pdbx_description
1 polymer ?
#
loop_
_entity_poly.entity_id
_entity_poly.type
_entity_poly.pdbx_seq_one_letter_code
_entity_poly.pdbx_strand_id
1 'polypeptide(L)'
;MEQPIIPRGCDDEYLIDYMFDLNGYIIFKGALDPDDLNEMNGWVDDHQDFVDGARRGHDQADGGQWIGHVETHTYSSADGTNFQNVIEAGPVFRKLINYPAWYAHIQRWINPMNRVSIHENLVSIRGKGGYIGIHCGGHLPINYMTFRQNNTGEWMVGQINCIMAMTDIGPGDGPTTLIPGSHKARIPHPKLSGGTKVYRSDEAAGKQIGMREIYAERGDVLMFTDTITHGSAERTNEGYRRMCLYRYSPRWIRSRFHYVPSPELLAALTVEQRDIIQPIPPRYSPSALEEHALN
;
A
#
# COMPACT_ATOMS: atom_id res chain seq x y z
N MET A 1 -22.82 -9.37 -4.15
CA MET A 1 -22.54 -8.02 -4.65
C MET A 1 -21.30 -8.15 -5.50
N GLU A 2 -21.33 -7.65 -6.72
CA GLU A 2 -20.18 -7.65 -7.61
C GLU A 2 -19.04 -6.77 -7.07
N GLN A 3 -17.81 -6.99 -7.51
CA GLN A 3 -16.68 -6.15 -7.13
C GLN A 3 -16.85 -4.75 -7.74
N PRO A 4 -16.48 -3.65 -7.05
CA PRO A 4 -16.54 -2.29 -7.60
C PRO A 4 -15.39 -2.09 -8.60
N ILE A 5 -15.62 -2.52 -9.82
CA ILE A 5 -14.65 -2.46 -10.92
C ILE A 5 -14.88 -1.20 -11.74
N ILE A 6 -13.80 -0.44 -11.94
CA ILE A 6 -13.74 0.72 -12.84
C ILE A 6 -13.00 0.31 -14.11
N PRO A 7 -13.66 0.37 -15.27
CA PRO A 7 -13.01 0.07 -16.54
C PRO A 7 -11.87 1.04 -16.85
N ARG A 8 -10.88 0.59 -17.61
CA ARG A 8 -9.79 1.45 -18.10
C ARG A 8 -10.37 2.62 -18.89
N GLY A 9 -9.92 3.83 -18.57
CA GLY A 9 -10.35 5.06 -19.24
C GLY A 9 -11.70 5.61 -18.77
N CYS A 10 -12.28 5.07 -17.71
CA CYS A 10 -13.45 5.70 -17.08
C CYS A 10 -13.03 7.00 -16.41
N ASP A 11 -13.70 8.10 -16.78
CA ASP A 11 -13.50 9.46 -16.27
C ASP A 11 -14.67 9.98 -15.43
N ASP A 12 -15.67 9.13 -15.16
CA ASP A 12 -16.80 9.48 -14.29
C ASP A 12 -16.35 9.53 -12.81
N GLU A 13 -15.85 10.69 -12.41
CA GLU A 13 -15.38 10.92 -11.05
C GLU A 13 -16.47 10.70 -9.99
N TYR A 14 -17.72 11.04 -10.29
CA TYR A 14 -18.82 10.85 -9.36
C TYR A 14 -19.11 9.38 -9.11
N LEU A 15 -19.11 8.55 -10.16
CA LEU A 15 -19.26 7.11 -10.06
C LEU A 15 -18.12 6.50 -9.25
N ILE A 16 -16.88 6.90 -9.55
CA ILE A 16 -15.68 6.43 -8.84
C ILE A 16 -15.76 6.76 -7.35
N ASP A 17 -16.11 8.00 -7.01
CA ASP A 17 -16.28 8.44 -5.62
C ASP A 17 -17.41 7.71 -4.91
N TYR A 18 -18.55 7.54 -5.58
CA TYR A 18 -19.70 6.81 -5.03
C TYR A 18 -19.33 5.35 -4.73
N MET A 19 -18.65 4.67 -5.66
CA MET A 19 -18.25 3.27 -5.49
C MET A 19 -17.22 3.11 -4.38
N PHE A 20 -16.26 4.03 -4.26
CA PHE A 20 -15.28 4.03 -3.18
C PHE A 20 -15.93 4.34 -1.82
N ASP A 21 -16.84 5.32 -1.77
CA ASP A 21 -17.60 5.64 -0.57
C ASP A 21 -18.44 4.46 -0.10
N LEU A 22 -19.15 3.81 -1.02
CA LEU A 22 -20.05 2.71 -0.69
C LEU A 22 -19.28 1.50 -0.14
N ASN A 23 -18.19 1.13 -0.79
CA ASN A 23 -17.50 -0.14 -0.54
C ASN A 23 -16.25 0.00 0.34
N GLY A 24 -15.59 1.15 0.39
CA GLY A 24 -14.29 1.38 1.02
C GLY A 24 -13.10 0.85 0.22
N TYR A 25 -13.37 0.34 -0.97
CA TYR A 25 -12.37 -0.13 -1.94
C TYR A 25 -12.89 -0.02 -3.37
N ILE A 26 -11.96 -0.07 -4.32
CA ILE A 26 -12.25 0.01 -5.75
C ILE A 26 -11.12 -0.68 -6.53
N ILE A 27 -11.44 -1.22 -7.71
CA ILE A 27 -10.47 -1.86 -8.62
C ILE A 27 -10.46 -1.10 -9.94
N PHE A 28 -9.30 -0.57 -10.31
CA PHE A 28 -9.07 0.01 -11.63
C PHE A 28 -8.49 -1.06 -12.56
N LYS A 29 -9.24 -1.43 -13.58
CA LYS A 29 -8.84 -2.47 -14.55
C LYS A 29 -7.76 -1.97 -15.49
N GLY A 30 -6.69 -2.76 -15.62
CA GLY A 30 -5.60 -2.51 -16.56
C GLY A 30 -4.98 -1.12 -16.38
N ALA A 31 -4.91 -0.62 -15.14
CA ALA A 31 -4.47 0.75 -14.85
C ALA A 31 -2.96 0.94 -15.01
N LEU A 32 -2.17 -0.14 -14.88
CA LEU A 32 -0.74 -0.12 -15.16
C LEU A 32 -0.47 -0.31 -16.65
N ASP A 33 0.52 0.43 -17.13
CA ASP A 33 1.06 0.21 -18.46
C ASP A 33 1.78 -1.14 -18.53
N PRO A 34 1.59 -1.94 -19.59
CA PRO A 34 2.24 -3.24 -19.73
C PRO A 34 3.76 -3.19 -19.73
N ASP A 35 4.37 -2.13 -20.26
CA ASP A 35 5.83 -1.98 -20.29
C ASP A 35 6.37 -1.68 -18.89
N ASP A 36 5.71 -0.79 -18.14
CA ASP A 36 6.03 -0.53 -16.73
C ASP A 36 5.94 -1.83 -15.90
N LEU A 37 4.89 -2.59 -16.13
CA LEU A 37 4.65 -3.85 -15.43
C LEU A 37 5.70 -4.92 -15.76
N ASN A 38 6.17 -4.97 -17.03
CA ASN A 38 7.26 -5.85 -17.44
C ASN A 38 8.57 -5.45 -16.76
N GLU A 39 8.90 -4.15 -16.72
CA GLU A 39 10.10 -3.63 -16.05
C GLU A 39 10.08 -3.94 -14.54
N MET A 40 8.93 -3.72 -13.86
CA MET A 40 8.77 -4.08 -12.44
C MET A 40 9.02 -5.58 -12.20
N ASN A 41 8.45 -6.46 -13.01
CA ASN A 41 8.65 -7.89 -12.87
C ASN A 41 10.09 -8.30 -13.20
N GLY A 42 10.71 -7.72 -14.23
CA GLY A 42 12.11 -7.95 -14.57
C GLY A 42 13.03 -7.62 -13.40
N TRP A 43 12.81 -6.49 -12.72
CA TRP A 43 13.59 -6.15 -11.53
C TRP A 43 13.46 -7.21 -10.43
N VAL A 44 12.26 -7.75 -10.20
CA VAL A 44 12.05 -8.84 -9.20
C VAL A 44 12.73 -10.13 -9.64
N ASP A 45 12.67 -10.48 -10.94
CA ASP A 45 13.31 -11.68 -11.49
C ASP A 45 14.84 -11.62 -11.33
N ASP A 46 15.44 -10.45 -11.53
CA ASP A 46 16.87 -10.22 -11.33
C ASP A 46 17.33 -10.36 -9.86
N HIS A 47 16.38 -10.36 -8.92
CA HIS A 47 16.65 -10.44 -7.48
C HIS A 47 15.93 -11.62 -6.80
N GLN A 48 15.65 -12.69 -7.53
CA GLN A 48 14.94 -13.86 -7.02
C GLN A 48 15.68 -14.57 -5.88
N ASP A 49 17.00 -14.53 -5.85
CA ASP A 49 17.83 -15.05 -4.77
C ASP A 49 17.55 -14.43 -3.41
N PHE A 50 17.14 -13.16 -3.37
CA PHE A 50 16.70 -12.49 -2.14
C PHE A 50 15.32 -12.97 -1.67
N VAL A 51 14.47 -13.44 -2.57
CA VAL A 51 13.18 -14.03 -2.21
C VAL A 51 13.37 -15.35 -1.51
N ASP A 52 14.22 -16.22 -2.08
CA ASP A 52 14.47 -17.56 -1.57
C ASP A 52 15.33 -17.56 -0.29
N GLY A 53 16.17 -16.53 -0.12
CA GLY A 53 17.06 -16.35 1.02
C GLY A 53 16.58 -15.38 2.10
N ALA A 54 15.33 -14.90 2.04
CA ALA A 54 14.84 -13.84 2.94
C ALA A 54 14.92 -14.24 4.42
N ARG A 55 15.53 -13.35 5.22
CA ARG A 55 15.63 -13.49 6.67
C ARG A 55 14.43 -12.87 7.38
N ARG A 56 14.09 -13.43 8.55
CA ARG A 56 13.02 -12.88 9.39
C ARG A 56 13.42 -11.56 10.02
N GLY A 57 12.47 -10.63 10.01
CA GLY A 57 12.51 -9.39 10.80
C GLY A 57 13.34 -8.28 10.16
N HIS A 58 13.15 -7.08 10.70
CA HIS A 58 14.01 -5.92 10.48
C HIS A 58 15.25 -6.06 11.36
N ASP A 59 16.07 -7.06 11.13
CA ASP A 59 17.24 -7.26 11.98
C ASP A 59 18.37 -6.32 11.54
N GLN A 60 18.19 -5.05 11.89
CA GLN A 60 19.22 -4.01 11.68
C GLN A 60 20.51 -4.33 12.45
N ALA A 61 20.41 -5.10 13.54
CA ALA A 61 21.56 -5.50 14.33
C ALA A 61 22.47 -6.49 13.62
N ASP A 62 21.89 -7.35 12.75
CA ASP A 62 22.63 -8.34 11.96
C ASP A 62 22.89 -7.90 10.51
N GLY A 63 22.66 -6.61 10.22
CA GLY A 63 22.99 -6.03 8.92
C GLY A 63 22.07 -6.46 7.78
N GLY A 64 20.78 -6.47 7.95
CA GLY A 64 19.72 -6.70 6.94
C GLY A 64 20.15 -7.07 5.51
N GLN A 65 19.30 -7.67 4.74
CA GLN A 65 19.60 -7.93 3.33
C GLN A 65 19.21 -6.69 2.51
N TRP A 66 20.15 -6.10 1.82
CA TRP A 66 19.94 -4.87 1.06
C TRP A 66 20.32 -5.05 -0.40
N ILE A 67 19.49 -4.44 -1.27
CA ILE A 67 19.79 -4.23 -2.69
C ILE A 67 19.89 -2.71 -2.88
N GLY A 68 21.09 -2.16 -2.82
CA GLY A 68 21.27 -0.71 -2.73
C GLY A 68 20.55 -0.15 -1.49
N HIS A 69 19.52 0.67 -1.69
CA HIS A 69 18.69 1.23 -0.62
C HIS A 69 17.35 0.49 -0.42
N VAL A 70 17.13 -0.63 -1.10
CA VAL A 70 15.96 -1.49 -0.93
C VAL A 70 16.27 -2.53 0.12
N GLU A 71 15.49 -2.56 1.21
CA GLU A 71 15.60 -3.55 2.26
C GLU A 71 14.77 -4.79 1.91
N THR A 72 15.35 -5.99 2.07
CA THR A 72 14.62 -7.24 1.95
C THR A 72 14.37 -7.84 3.31
N HIS A 73 13.12 -8.14 3.62
CA HIS A 73 12.76 -8.75 4.89
C HIS A 73 11.46 -9.56 4.81
N THR A 74 11.23 -10.37 5.82
CA THR A 74 9.93 -11.01 6.07
C THR A 74 9.50 -10.79 7.51
N TYR A 75 8.24 -10.39 7.73
CA TYR A 75 7.68 -10.27 9.08
C TYR A 75 7.44 -11.62 9.72
N SER A 76 7.06 -12.60 8.90
CA SER A 76 6.87 -13.99 9.28
C SER A 76 6.95 -14.88 8.05
N SER A 77 7.13 -16.18 8.23
CA SER A 77 7.08 -17.14 7.12
C SER A 77 5.75 -17.10 6.34
N ALA A 78 4.67 -16.71 7.01
CA ALA A 78 3.36 -16.58 6.38
C ALA A 78 3.22 -15.29 5.56
N ASP A 79 3.89 -14.20 5.93
CA ASP A 79 3.81 -12.92 5.19
C ASP A 79 4.55 -12.97 3.84
N GLY A 80 5.54 -13.87 3.69
CA GLY A 80 6.41 -13.92 2.52
C GLY A 80 7.51 -12.86 2.56
N THR A 81 8.15 -12.61 1.43
CA THR A 81 9.25 -11.65 1.27
C THR A 81 8.71 -10.30 0.85
N ASN A 82 9.24 -9.24 1.46
CA ASN A 82 8.98 -7.87 1.08
C ASN A 82 10.28 -7.18 0.66
N PHE A 83 10.26 -6.53 -0.50
CA PHE A 83 11.27 -5.55 -0.90
C PHE A 83 10.76 -4.17 -0.47
N GLN A 84 11.26 -3.68 0.65
CA GLN A 84 10.84 -2.42 1.27
C GLN A 84 11.60 -1.23 0.68
N ASN A 85 10.95 -0.08 0.56
CA ASN A 85 11.48 1.13 -0.07
C ASN A 85 11.80 0.95 -1.57
N VAL A 86 10.93 0.23 -2.25
CA VAL A 86 11.10 -0.13 -3.66
C VAL A 86 11.17 1.09 -4.60
N ILE A 87 10.76 2.27 -4.17
CA ILE A 87 10.96 3.54 -4.89
C ILE A 87 12.45 3.79 -5.20
N GLU A 88 13.35 3.28 -4.37
CA GLU A 88 14.80 3.33 -4.59
C GLU A 88 15.29 2.37 -5.70
N ALA A 89 14.48 1.37 -6.07
CA ALA A 89 14.89 0.30 -6.98
C ALA A 89 15.09 0.76 -8.45
N GLY A 90 14.42 1.84 -8.86
CA GLY A 90 14.60 2.33 -10.22
C GLY A 90 13.51 3.27 -10.74
N PRO A 91 13.66 3.73 -11.99
CA PRO A 91 12.76 4.72 -12.59
C PRO A 91 11.30 4.29 -12.63
N VAL A 92 11.02 3.02 -12.94
CA VAL A 92 9.65 2.50 -13.02
C VAL A 92 8.92 2.65 -11.69
N PHE A 93 9.58 2.34 -10.56
CA PHE A 93 8.96 2.47 -9.23
C PHE A 93 8.78 3.94 -8.83
N ARG A 94 9.69 4.85 -9.24
CA ARG A 94 9.53 6.29 -9.04
C ARG A 94 8.35 6.86 -9.82
N LYS A 95 8.10 6.36 -11.02
CA LYS A 95 6.96 6.74 -11.85
C LYS A 95 5.62 6.47 -11.15
N LEU A 96 5.54 5.44 -10.29
CA LEU A 96 4.33 5.06 -9.58
C LEU A 96 3.94 6.04 -8.45
N ILE A 97 4.83 6.94 -8.01
CA ILE A 97 4.59 7.88 -6.90
C ILE A 97 3.35 8.74 -7.15
N ASN A 98 3.22 9.26 -8.36
CA ASN A 98 2.11 10.11 -8.80
C ASN A 98 1.55 9.66 -10.14
N TYR A 99 1.32 8.36 -10.27
CA TYR A 99 0.88 7.73 -11.51
C TYR A 99 -0.51 8.24 -11.94
N PRO A 100 -0.67 8.65 -13.21
CA PRO A 100 -1.88 9.36 -13.66
C PRO A 100 -3.19 8.61 -13.44
N ALA A 101 -3.16 7.27 -13.52
CA ALA A 101 -4.37 6.45 -13.43
C ALA A 101 -5.07 6.50 -12.05
N TRP A 102 -4.37 6.91 -11.00
CA TRP A 102 -4.97 6.90 -9.64
C TRP A 102 -4.65 8.12 -8.79
N TYR A 103 -3.58 8.86 -9.06
CA TYR A 103 -3.07 9.86 -8.14
C TYR A 103 -4.07 11.02 -7.88
N ALA A 104 -4.80 11.45 -8.90
CA ALA A 104 -5.83 12.50 -8.74
C ALA A 104 -6.96 12.07 -7.77
N HIS A 105 -7.35 10.80 -7.80
CA HIS A 105 -8.34 10.25 -6.88
C HIS A 105 -7.81 10.22 -5.45
N ILE A 106 -6.56 9.79 -5.27
CA ILE A 106 -5.90 9.78 -3.96
C ILE A 106 -5.85 11.19 -3.36
N GLN A 107 -5.42 12.19 -4.14
CA GLN A 107 -5.39 13.58 -3.69
C GLN A 107 -6.77 14.06 -3.21
N ARG A 108 -7.83 13.75 -3.98
CA ARG A 108 -9.20 14.13 -3.65
C ARG A 108 -9.69 13.46 -2.37
N TRP A 109 -9.46 12.16 -2.19
CA TRP A 109 -9.92 11.40 -1.02
C TRP A 109 -9.12 11.67 0.26
N ILE A 110 -7.85 11.99 0.14
CA ILE A 110 -7.03 12.41 1.31
C ILE A 110 -7.39 13.82 1.78
N ASN A 111 -8.15 14.57 1.02
CA ASN A 111 -8.53 15.96 1.18
C ASN A 111 -7.57 16.91 0.44
N PRO A 112 -8.06 17.73 -0.47
CA PRO A 112 -7.25 18.65 -1.28
C PRO A 112 -6.46 19.68 -0.47
N MET A 113 -6.85 19.94 0.78
CA MET A 113 -6.10 20.84 1.69
C MET A 113 -4.92 20.14 2.35
N ASN A 114 -4.90 18.81 2.37
CA ASN A 114 -3.82 18.01 2.95
C ASN A 114 -2.97 17.45 1.83
N ARG A 115 -1.74 17.92 1.71
CA ARG A 115 -0.81 17.33 0.77
C ARG A 115 -0.62 15.85 1.07
N VAL A 116 -0.49 15.06 0.02
CA VAL A 116 -0.31 13.62 0.07
C VAL A 116 1.14 13.29 0.42
N SER A 117 1.34 12.20 1.15
CA SER A 117 2.65 11.57 1.33
C SER A 117 2.56 10.06 1.17
N ILE A 118 3.68 9.44 0.81
CA ILE A 118 3.88 7.99 0.88
C ILE A 118 4.70 7.68 2.11
N HIS A 119 4.16 6.87 3.02
CA HIS A 119 4.84 6.49 4.25
C HIS A 119 5.26 5.02 4.28
N GLU A 120 4.93 4.27 3.26
CA GLU A 120 5.44 2.92 3.02
C GLU A 120 5.26 2.56 1.55
N ASN A 121 6.26 1.89 0.99
CA ASN A 121 6.22 1.37 -0.36
C ASN A 121 7.03 0.08 -0.43
N LEU A 122 6.47 -0.94 -1.06
CA LEU A 122 7.11 -2.25 -1.12
C LEU A 122 6.61 -3.10 -2.29
N VAL A 123 7.40 -4.08 -2.69
CA VAL A 123 6.93 -5.25 -3.44
C VAL A 123 6.81 -6.42 -2.48
N SER A 124 5.61 -7.02 -2.43
CA SER A 124 5.31 -8.19 -1.60
C SER A 124 5.24 -9.44 -2.48
N ILE A 125 6.04 -10.44 -2.13
CA ILE A 125 6.12 -11.71 -2.81
C ILE A 125 5.69 -12.80 -1.84
N ARG A 126 4.71 -13.60 -2.24
CA ARG A 126 4.15 -14.62 -1.37
C ARG A 126 4.08 -15.97 -2.07
N GLY A 127 4.73 -16.94 -1.44
CA GLY A 127 4.69 -18.34 -1.83
C GLY A 127 3.55 -19.11 -1.19
N LYS A 128 3.49 -20.40 -1.45
CA LYS A 128 2.50 -21.33 -0.89
C LYS A 128 2.51 -21.34 0.63
N GLY A 129 1.34 -21.37 1.25
CA GLY A 129 1.12 -21.30 2.69
C GLY A 129 1.14 -19.88 3.26
N GLY A 130 1.49 -18.86 2.46
CA GLY A 130 1.56 -17.48 2.92
C GLY A 130 0.19 -16.82 3.04
N TYR A 131 0.00 -16.01 4.08
CA TYR A 131 -1.22 -15.23 4.33
C TYR A 131 -0.96 -14.02 5.23
N ILE A 132 -1.95 -13.14 5.33
CA ILE A 132 -2.02 -12.08 6.34
C ILE A 132 -3.33 -12.25 7.11
N GLY A 133 -3.25 -12.22 8.45
CA GLY A 133 -4.40 -12.24 9.33
C GLY A 133 -5.25 -10.98 9.23
N ILE A 134 -6.44 -11.05 9.82
CA ILE A 134 -7.40 -9.93 9.83
C ILE A 134 -6.83 -8.74 10.61
N HIS A 135 -6.95 -7.55 10.05
CA HIS A 135 -6.58 -6.29 10.69
C HIS A 135 -7.35 -5.10 10.12
N CYS A 136 -7.24 -3.96 10.77
CA CYS A 136 -7.89 -2.72 10.37
C CYS A 136 -7.19 -1.53 11.05
N GLY A 137 -6.93 -0.47 10.32
CA GLY A 137 -6.36 0.77 10.84
C GLY A 137 -7.37 1.74 11.45
N GLY A 138 -8.68 1.48 11.28
CA GLY A 138 -9.75 2.41 11.67
C GLY A 138 -10.31 2.24 13.07
N HIS A 139 -9.91 1.21 13.81
CA HIS A 139 -10.40 0.92 15.15
C HIS A 139 -9.34 1.17 16.21
N LEU A 140 -9.82 1.50 17.42
CA LEU A 140 -8.96 1.81 18.58
C LEU A 140 -7.73 0.90 18.70
N PRO A 141 -6.59 1.47 19.10
CA PRO A 141 -6.41 2.85 19.58
C PRO A 141 -6.12 3.87 18.47
N ILE A 142 -6.14 3.48 17.21
CA ILE A 142 -5.69 4.29 16.09
C ILE A 142 -6.90 5.00 15.46
N ASN A 143 -7.44 5.99 16.15
CA ASN A 143 -8.58 6.77 15.69
C ASN A 143 -8.22 7.90 14.70
N TYR A 144 -6.97 8.07 14.31
CA TYR A 144 -6.54 9.02 13.29
C TYR A 144 -6.67 8.47 11.85
N MET A 145 -6.83 7.15 11.70
CA MET A 145 -7.20 6.56 10.43
C MET A 145 -8.70 6.81 10.21
N THR A 146 -8.99 7.88 9.50
CA THR A 146 -10.34 8.33 9.20
C THR A 146 -10.74 7.98 7.77
N PHE A 147 -12.01 8.19 7.45
CA PHE A 147 -12.52 8.10 6.08
C PHE A 147 -13.26 9.37 5.68
N ARG A 148 -14.08 9.88 6.57
CA ARG A 148 -14.81 11.14 6.43
C ARG A 148 -14.65 12.00 7.67
N GLN A 149 -14.70 13.31 7.52
CA GLN A 149 -14.84 14.22 8.66
C GLN A 149 -16.20 14.03 9.33
N ASN A 150 -16.20 13.88 10.64
CA ASN A 150 -17.43 13.64 11.39
C ASN A 150 -18.43 14.80 11.30
N ASN A 151 -17.96 16.02 11.18
CA ASN A 151 -18.79 17.24 11.24
C ASN A 151 -19.31 17.67 9.86
N THR A 152 -18.56 17.44 8.79
CA THR A 152 -18.88 17.93 7.45
C THR A 152 -19.20 16.83 6.45
N GLY A 153 -18.80 15.59 6.74
CA GLY A 153 -18.90 14.48 5.80
C GLY A 153 -17.90 14.54 4.64
N GLU A 154 -16.99 15.52 4.64
CA GLU A 154 -15.96 15.67 3.62
C GLU A 154 -14.94 14.52 3.65
N TRP A 155 -14.31 14.27 2.53
CA TRP A 155 -13.21 13.30 2.43
C TRP A 155 -12.09 13.65 3.39
N MET A 156 -11.63 12.65 4.13
CA MET A 156 -10.49 12.74 5.03
C MET A 156 -9.91 11.35 5.25
N VAL A 157 -9.49 10.69 4.17
CA VAL A 157 -8.96 9.33 4.26
C VAL A 157 -7.56 9.36 4.87
N GLY A 158 -7.40 8.71 6.01
CA GLY A 158 -6.15 8.71 6.76
C GLY A 158 -5.06 7.84 6.15
N GLN A 159 -5.44 6.78 5.43
CA GLN A 159 -4.52 5.96 4.64
C GLN A 159 -5.25 5.27 3.50
N ILE A 160 -4.66 5.32 2.32
CA ILE A 160 -5.07 4.55 1.15
C ILE A 160 -3.97 3.56 0.81
N ASN A 161 -4.34 2.28 0.77
CA ASN A 161 -3.50 1.22 0.24
C ASN A 161 -3.75 1.12 -1.26
N CYS A 162 -2.72 1.33 -2.06
CA CYS A 162 -2.73 1.19 -3.51
C CYS A 162 -1.92 -0.05 -3.86
N ILE A 163 -2.61 -1.13 -4.22
CA ILE A 163 -2.01 -2.43 -4.55
C ILE A 163 -2.08 -2.65 -6.05
N MET A 164 -0.93 -2.76 -6.67
CA MET A 164 -0.74 -3.05 -8.08
C MET A 164 -0.48 -4.55 -8.27
N ALA A 165 -1.35 -5.24 -8.99
CA ALA A 165 -1.20 -6.66 -9.27
C ALA A 165 -0.10 -6.88 -10.31
N MET A 166 1.04 -7.40 -9.89
CA MET A 166 2.17 -7.71 -10.79
C MET A 166 2.03 -9.08 -11.47
N THR A 167 1.19 -9.96 -10.91
CA THR A 167 0.77 -11.25 -11.46
C THR A 167 -0.74 -11.35 -11.38
N ASP A 168 -1.35 -12.29 -12.09
CA ASP A 168 -2.75 -12.63 -11.89
C ASP A 168 -2.97 -13.13 -10.45
N ILE A 169 -4.08 -12.74 -9.87
CA ILE A 169 -4.45 -13.06 -8.49
C ILE A 169 -5.89 -13.59 -8.51
N GLY A 170 -6.01 -14.91 -8.59
CA GLY A 170 -7.26 -15.64 -8.61
C GLY A 170 -7.47 -16.52 -7.37
N PRO A 171 -8.42 -17.45 -7.44
CA PRO A 171 -8.65 -18.42 -6.39
C PRO A 171 -7.39 -19.23 -6.07
N GLY A 172 -7.05 -19.32 -4.78
CA GLY A 172 -5.87 -20.03 -4.31
C GLY A 172 -4.55 -19.28 -4.43
N ASP A 173 -4.53 -18.08 -5.03
CA ASP A 173 -3.31 -17.25 -5.12
C ASP A 173 -3.05 -16.41 -3.87
N GLY A 174 -3.84 -16.56 -2.83
CA GLY A 174 -3.75 -15.77 -1.62
C GLY A 174 -4.18 -14.30 -1.84
N PRO A 175 -5.36 -14.07 -2.44
CA PRO A 175 -5.83 -12.73 -2.75
C PRO A 175 -5.99 -11.88 -1.50
N THR A 176 -5.97 -10.56 -1.67
CA THR A 176 -6.42 -9.63 -0.62
C THR A 176 -7.87 -9.97 -0.28
N THR A 177 -8.18 -10.02 1.01
CA THR A 177 -9.54 -10.20 1.50
C THR A 177 -9.96 -8.99 2.30
N LEU A 178 -11.22 -8.60 2.18
CA LEU A 178 -11.77 -7.48 2.92
C LEU A 178 -13.27 -7.62 3.12
N ILE A 179 -13.83 -6.85 4.06
CA ILE A 179 -15.27 -6.77 4.30
C ILE A 179 -15.78 -5.47 3.69
N PRO A 180 -16.49 -5.50 2.54
CA PRO A 180 -17.02 -4.30 1.90
C PRO A 180 -17.89 -3.48 2.86
N GLY A 181 -17.68 -2.16 2.90
CA GLY A 181 -18.45 -1.26 3.77
C GLY A 181 -18.03 -1.23 5.24
N SER A 182 -17.12 -2.12 5.68
CA SER A 182 -16.69 -2.16 7.09
C SER A 182 -15.90 -0.94 7.56
N HIS A 183 -15.40 -0.12 6.65
CA HIS A 183 -14.77 1.18 6.95
C HIS A 183 -15.75 2.19 7.59
N LYS A 184 -17.06 1.95 7.49
CA LYS A 184 -18.13 2.73 8.12
C LYS A 184 -18.67 2.08 9.39
N ALA A 185 -18.22 0.87 9.73
CA ALA A 185 -18.70 0.16 10.91
C ALA A 185 -18.19 0.83 12.18
N ARG A 186 -19.09 1.10 13.11
CA ARG A 186 -18.75 1.67 14.43
C ARG A 186 -18.32 0.61 15.44
N ILE A 187 -18.64 -0.65 15.17
CA ILE A 187 -18.26 -1.79 16.00
C ILE A 187 -17.21 -2.58 15.25
N PRO A 188 -16.04 -2.83 15.86
CA PRO A 188 -14.99 -3.61 15.22
C PRO A 188 -15.45 -5.06 14.97
N HIS A 189 -14.84 -5.71 14.00
CA HIS A 189 -15.04 -7.14 13.76
C HIS A 189 -14.73 -7.94 15.05
N PRO A 190 -15.50 -8.98 15.41
CA PRO A 190 -15.30 -9.73 16.66
C PRO A 190 -13.89 -10.27 16.89
N LYS A 191 -13.18 -10.59 15.81
CA LYS A 191 -11.77 -11.02 15.88
C LYS A 191 -10.78 -9.87 16.11
N LEU A 192 -11.23 -8.60 16.07
CA LEU A 192 -10.43 -7.41 16.39
C LEU A 192 -10.75 -6.87 17.79
N SER A 193 -11.74 -7.43 18.48
CA SER A 193 -12.28 -6.92 19.76
C SER A 193 -11.54 -7.44 20.98
N GLY A 194 -10.23 -7.39 21.01
CA GLY A 194 -9.46 -7.97 22.12
C GLY A 194 -8.47 -7.01 22.82
N GLY A 195 -8.57 -5.67 22.66
CA GLY A 195 -7.71 -4.73 23.38
C GLY A 195 -6.90 -3.77 22.50
N THR A 196 -5.81 -3.27 23.04
CA THR A 196 -5.03 -2.12 22.57
C THR A 196 -4.06 -2.40 21.42
N LYS A 197 -4.15 -3.51 20.70
CA LYS A 197 -3.23 -3.85 19.62
C LYS A 197 -3.99 -4.07 18.31
N VAL A 198 -3.41 -3.64 17.21
CA VAL A 198 -3.80 -4.06 15.86
C VAL A 198 -3.51 -5.57 15.80
N TYR A 199 -4.54 -6.40 15.85
CA TYR A 199 -4.33 -7.84 15.89
C TYR A 199 -4.16 -8.42 14.51
N ARG A 200 -3.01 -9.04 14.30
CA ARG A 200 -2.88 -10.10 13.30
C ARG A 200 -3.40 -11.39 13.95
N SER A 201 -4.41 -11.99 13.38
CA SER A 201 -4.82 -13.32 13.82
C SER A 201 -3.81 -14.36 13.33
N ASP A 202 -3.66 -15.46 14.07
CA ASP A 202 -2.82 -16.60 13.66
C ASP A 202 -3.46 -17.40 12.51
N GLU A 203 -4.56 -16.92 11.97
CA GLU A 203 -5.29 -17.52 10.85
C GLU A 203 -5.39 -16.54 9.68
N ALA A 204 -5.38 -17.08 8.45
CA ALA A 204 -5.63 -16.31 7.25
C ALA A 204 -6.96 -15.55 7.33
N ALA A 205 -6.95 -14.28 6.91
CA ALA A 205 -8.14 -13.43 6.99
C ALA A 205 -9.30 -13.99 6.16
N GLY A 206 -9.04 -14.68 5.07
CA GLY A 206 -10.06 -15.30 4.23
C GLY A 206 -10.96 -16.33 4.95
N LYS A 207 -10.53 -16.85 6.11
CA LYS A 207 -11.33 -17.78 6.94
C LYS A 207 -12.30 -17.04 7.88
N GLN A 208 -12.22 -15.71 7.97
CA GLN A 208 -13.03 -14.95 8.92
C GLN A 208 -14.39 -14.59 8.32
N ILE A 209 -15.40 -14.47 9.20
CA ILE A 209 -16.77 -14.14 8.80
C ILE A 209 -16.84 -12.79 8.07
N GLY A 210 -17.57 -12.75 6.96
CA GLY A 210 -17.80 -11.54 6.18
C GLY A 210 -16.71 -11.19 5.18
N MET A 211 -15.54 -11.84 5.27
CA MET A 211 -14.45 -11.61 4.32
C MET A 211 -14.80 -12.06 2.91
N ARG A 212 -14.36 -11.27 1.93
CA ARG A 212 -14.46 -11.57 0.51
C ARG A 212 -13.09 -11.51 -0.11
N GLU A 213 -12.78 -12.47 -0.94
CA GLU A 213 -11.58 -12.50 -1.76
C GLU A 213 -11.73 -11.50 -2.91
N ILE A 214 -10.69 -10.70 -3.13
CA ILE A 214 -10.62 -9.71 -4.19
C ILE A 214 -9.65 -10.21 -5.24
N TYR A 215 -10.20 -10.55 -6.40
CA TYR A 215 -9.42 -11.02 -7.54
C TYR A 215 -9.00 -9.86 -8.43
N ALA A 216 -7.82 -9.98 -9.00
CA ALA A 216 -7.25 -8.98 -9.89
C ALA A 216 -6.47 -9.67 -11.02
N GLU A 217 -6.57 -9.14 -12.21
CA GLU A 217 -5.67 -9.52 -13.30
C GLU A 217 -4.37 -8.71 -13.22
N ARG A 218 -3.33 -9.24 -13.80
CA ARG A 218 -2.05 -8.55 -13.95
C ARG A 218 -2.25 -7.16 -14.57
N GLY A 219 -1.78 -6.12 -13.88
CA GLY A 219 -1.94 -4.72 -14.29
C GLY A 219 -3.14 -4.01 -13.69
N ASP A 220 -4.03 -4.72 -12.99
CA ASP A 220 -5.09 -4.09 -12.21
C ASP A 220 -4.54 -3.42 -10.96
N VAL A 221 -5.25 -2.40 -10.49
CA VAL A 221 -4.91 -1.70 -9.25
C VAL A 221 -6.10 -1.71 -8.30
N LEU A 222 -5.91 -2.36 -7.16
CA LEU A 222 -6.83 -2.36 -6.03
C LEU A 222 -6.47 -1.19 -5.10
N MET A 223 -7.41 -0.28 -4.89
CA MET A 223 -7.27 0.75 -3.86
C MET A 223 -8.31 0.55 -2.75
N PHE A 224 -7.88 0.68 -1.51
CA PHE A 224 -8.78 0.62 -0.36
C PHE A 224 -8.29 1.48 0.79
N THR A 225 -9.25 1.99 1.58
CA THR A 225 -8.94 2.69 2.82
C THR A 225 -8.47 1.70 3.89
N ASP A 226 -7.44 2.06 4.65
CA ASP A 226 -6.93 1.21 5.74
C ASP A 226 -7.94 1.01 6.89
N THR A 227 -8.98 1.84 6.93
CA THR A 227 -10.09 1.69 7.88
C THR A 227 -11.00 0.50 7.59
N ILE A 228 -10.93 -0.10 6.39
CA ILE A 228 -11.66 -1.33 6.06
C ILE A 228 -11.04 -2.53 6.79
N THR A 229 -11.87 -3.44 7.25
CA THR A 229 -11.39 -4.70 7.82
C THR A 229 -10.86 -5.58 6.70
N HIS A 230 -9.57 -5.93 6.75
CA HIS A 230 -8.90 -6.61 5.64
C HIS A 230 -7.78 -7.56 6.10
N GLY A 231 -7.19 -8.25 5.14
CA GLY A 231 -6.06 -9.15 5.26
C GLY A 231 -5.83 -9.91 3.95
N SER A 232 -5.45 -11.16 3.98
CA SER A 232 -5.40 -11.98 2.78
C SER A 232 -5.83 -13.43 3.04
N ALA A 233 -6.29 -14.10 1.99
CA ALA A 233 -6.43 -15.54 1.98
C ALA A 233 -5.05 -16.21 2.00
N GLU A 234 -5.03 -17.48 2.37
CA GLU A 234 -3.85 -18.32 2.27
C GLU A 234 -3.58 -18.67 0.80
N ARG A 235 -2.30 -18.57 0.38
CA ARG A 235 -1.91 -19.05 -0.93
C ARG A 235 -1.79 -20.57 -0.92
N THR A 236 -2.58 -21.24 -1.74
CA THR A 236 -2.58 -22.71 -1.90
C THR A 236 -1.95 -23.15 -3.21
N ASN A 237 -1.88 -22.27 -4.21
CA ASN A 237 -1.25 -22.54 -5.49
C ASN A 237 0.27 -22.51 -5.40
N GLU A 238 0.95 -23.24 -6.29
CA GLU A 238 2.40 -23.20 -6.43
C GLU A 238 2.91 -21.87 -7.00
N GLY A 239 4.21 -21.64 -6.90
CA GLY A 239 4.85 -20.42 -7.37
C GLY A 239 4.59 -19.22 -6.44
N TYR A 240 4.71 -18.02 -7.01
CA TYR A 240 4.66 -16.77 -6.25
C TYR A 240 3.57 -15.83 -6.75
N ARG A 241 2.89 -15.16 -5.81
CA ARG A 241 2.11 -13.96 -6.05
C ARG A 241 2.98 -12.74 -5.84
N ARG A 242 2.96 -11.80 -6.76
CA ARG A 242 3.69 -10.53 -6.68
C ARG A 242 2.72 -9.36 -6.69
N MET A 243 2.88 -8.45 -5.76
CA MET A 243 2.12 -7.19 -5.68
C MET A 243 3.07 -6.06 -5.31
N CYS A 244 2.91 -4.91 -5.96
CA CYS A 244 3.52 -3.68 -5.51
C CYS A 244 2.50 -2.88 -4.69
N LEU A 245 2.91 -2.36 -3.56
CA LEU A 245 2.03 -1.66 -2.62
C LEU A 245 2.62 -0.31 -2.24
N TYR A 246 1.85 0.75 -2.47
CA TYR A 246 2.15 2.10 -1.98
C TYR A 246 1.07 2.54 -1.01
N ARG A 247 1.45 3.05 0.16
CA ARG A 247 0.55 3.57 1.18
C ARG A 247 0.61 5.09 1.21
N TYR A 248 -0.47 5.70 0.75
CA TYR A 248 -0.65 7.13 0.74
C TYR A 248 -1.40 7.58 1.99
N SER A 249 -1.01 8.73 2.52
CA SER A 249 -1.61 9.33 3.71
C SER A 249 -1.59 10.86 3.63
N PRO A 250 -2.35 11.56 4.48
CA PRO A 250 -2.09 12.95 4.73
C PRO A 250 -0.65 13.18 5.19
N ARG A 251 -0.06 14.28 4.76
CA ARG A 251 1.34 14.63 5.02
C ARG A 251 1.79 14.55 6.48
N TRP A 252 0.88 14.74 7.41
CA TRP A 252 1.15 14.71 8.85
C TRP A 252 1.10 13.32 9.48
N ILE A 253 0.65 12.29 8.74
CA ILE A 253 0.64 10.91 9.20
C ILE A 253 1.92 10.20 8.76
N ARG A 254 2.72 9.75 9.74
CA ARG A 254 3.86 8.87 9.55
C ARG A 254 3.81 7.77 10.60
N SER A 255 3.00 6.75 10.33
CA SER A 255 2.71 5.68 11.29
C SER A 255 3.50 4.40 11.04
N ARG A 256 4.27 4.35 9.96
CA ARG A 256 5.02 3.17 9.54
C ARG A 256 6.53 3.34 9.78
N PHE A 257 7.34 2.75 8.94
CA PHE A 257 8.79 2.70 9.09
C PHE A 257 9.44 4.08 9.01
N HIS A 258 10.53 4.21 9.74
CA HIS A 258 11.40 5.37 9.59
C HIS A 258 12.20 5.18 8.29
N TYR A 259 11.79 5.88 7.26
CA TYR A 259 12.45 5.89 5.97
C TYR A 259 13.06 7.27 5.70
N VAL A 260 14.34 7.28 5.43
CA VAL A 260 15.05 8.48 4.97
C VAL A 260 15.42 8.25 3.50
N PRO A 261 14.85 9.03 2.57
CA PRO A 261 15.19 8.92 1.16
C PRO A 261 16.67 9.16 0.93
N SER A 262 17.28 8.40 0.02
CA SER A 262 18.67 8.63 -0.38
C SER A 262 18.83 9.98 -1.10
N PRO A 263 20.01 10.62 -1.04
CA PRO A 263 20.30 11.81 -1.83
C PRO A 263 20.11 11.56 -3.34
N GLU A 264 20.46 10.38 -3.82
CA GLU A 264 20.33 9.94 -5.21
C GLU A 264 18.85 9.86 -5.62
N LEU A 265 17.99 9.28 -4.77
CA LEU A 265 16.55 9.29 -5.00
C LEU A 265 16.03 10.72 -5.07
N LEU A 266 16.33 11.55 -4.07
CA LEU A 266 15.84 12.93 -4.02
C LEU A 266 16.29 13.74 -5.23
N ALA A 267 17.53 13.54 -5.72
CA ALA A 267 18.02 14.21 -6.93
C ALA A 267 17.28 13.78 -8.19
N ALA A 268 16.80 12.54 -8.25
CA ALA A 268 16.10 11.97 -9.40
C ALA A 268 14.60 12.28 -9.44
N LEU A 269 14.02 12.77 -8.34
CA LEU A 269 12.59 13.07 -8.23
C LEU A 269 12.25 14.47 -8.75
N THR A 270 11.05 14.60 -9.33
CA THR A 270 10.45 15.93 -9.60
C THR A 270 10.13 16.64 -8.29
N VAL A 271 9.88 17.95 -8.37
CA VAL A 271 9.48 18.75 -7.19
C VAL A 271 8.23 18.18 -6.53
N GLU A 272 7.23 17.78 -7.32
CA GLU A 272 6.00 17.17 -6.81
C GLU A 272 6.28 15.82 -6.12
N GLN A 273 7.05 14.96 -6.74
CA GLN A 273 7.42 13.66 -6.16
C GLN A 273 8.22 13.82 -4.87
N ARG A 274 9.14 14.79 -4.79
CA ARG A 274 9.85 15.11 -3.54
C ARG A 274 8.88 15.52 -2.44
N ASP A 275 7.91 16.36 -2.75
CA ASP A 275 6.93 16.81 -1.75
C ASP A 275 6.09 15.65 -1.19
N ILE A 276 5.86 14.61 -2.00
CA ILE A 276 5.15 13.38 -1.59
C ILE A 276 6.05 12.49 -0.72
N ILE A 277 7.30 12.32 -1.10
CA ILE A 277 8.23 11.40 -0.42
C ILE A 277 8.84 12.04 0.83
N GLN A 278 9.09 13.35 0.80
CA GLN A 278 9.66 14.13 1.91
C GLN A 278 8.67 15.25 2.34
N PRO A 279 7.51 14.91 2.87
CA PRO A 279 6.41 15.85 3.07
C PRO A 279 6.67 16.90 4.15
N ILE A 280 7.55 16.62 5.10
CA ILE A 280 7.94 17.53 6.18
C ILE A 280 9.45 17.68 6.12
N PRO A 281 9.96 18.64 5.36
CA PRO A 281 11.40 18.85 5.30
C PRO A 281 11.94 19.23 6.69
N PRO A 282 13.18 18.87 7.00
CA PRO A 282 13.82 19.32 8.23
C PRO A 282 13.79 20.84 8.33
N ARG A 283 13.66 21.34 9.54
CA ARG A 283 13.76 22.77 9.80
C ARG A 283 15.24 23.17 9.85
N TYR A 284 15.66 23.94 8.89
CA TYR A 284 17.02 24.51 8.85
C TYR A 284 17.03 25.91 9.39
N SER A 285 18.20 26.37 9.88
CA SER A 285 18.44 27.78 10.11
C SER A 285 18.39 28.55 8.77
N PRO A 286 18.07 29.85 8.77
CA PRO A 286 18.04 30.64 7.53
C PRO A 286 19.36 30.57 6.72
N SER A 287 20.51 30.50 7.38
CA SER A 287 21.82 30.33 6.75
C SER A 287 22.02 28.97 6.06
N ALA A 288 21.35 27.92 6.51
CA ALA A 288 21.44 26.60 5.89
C ALA A 288 20.44 26.42 4.73
N LEU A 289 19.40 27.25 4.65
CA LEU A 289 18.43 27.19 3.55
C LEU A 289 19.05 27.60 2.21
N GLU A 290 20.03 28.51 2.23
CA GLU A 290 20.73 28.94 1.00
C GLU A 290 21.60 27.83 0.41
N GLU A 291 22.23 27.01 1.25
CA GLU A 291 23.04 25.86 0.80
C GLU A 291 22.21 24.71 0.24
N HIS A 292 20.97 24.52 0.75
CA HIS A 292 20.08 23.47 0.31
C HIS A 292 19.17 23.84 -0.87
N ALA A 293 19.00 25.12 -1.15
CA ALA A 293 18.23 25.59 -2.30
C ALA A 293 19.00 25.45 -3.62
N LEU A 294 20.33 25.22 -3.55
CA LEU A 294 21.24 25.13 -4.70
C LEU A 294 21.65 23.69 -5.06
N ASN A 295 21.22 22.71 -4.29
CA ASN A 295 21.42 21.28 -4.52
C ASN A 295 20.06 20.57 -4.66
#